data_4b3ddc8ab323ff4ae8eeaa0e51aebc4f
#
_entry.id   4b3ddc8ab323ff4ae8eeaa0e51aebc4f
#
_cell.length_a   1.000
_cell.length_b   1.000
_cell.length_c   1.000
_cell.angle_alpha   90.00
_cell.angle_beta   90.00
_cell.angle_gamma   90.00
#
_symmetry.space_group_name_H-M   'P 1'
#
loop_
_entity.id
_entity.type
_entity.pdbx_description
1 polymer ?
#
loop_
_entity_poly.entity_id
_entity_poly.type
_entity_poly.pdbx_seq_one_letter_code
_entity_poly.pdbx_strand_id
1 'polypeptide(L)'
;MKFDWTQGFVPPPETSAAIRVIRPLLIILMSFAHFGILDHLSRMNSAATLDFSNWLMVFLKGGLAKSGVPLLSLISGYLAVLSLERYGYLELLVRKARRLVWPLIWANLLFIVLITWPAQAQNPEVRPDLQIHPFSALGWFQATFAFYRIPANEPLYFLKDLFTCFLLLPLLAAVARVKYLNVAVIIWMAWKCIYLESAFFFEIYPLWFMRFDIVFAFYVGILLYHWKRGLVINSTPVNAGLVSLFLFSSGTAAVVYVLLAQPEHRELFLWLDFVVKLCSVLGCVALMSLLVRHPGRISGLLDWLSPFAYTLFLTHLFIFTFFTRAWTGLFGAPEFFGVSGVLYIVMMLVSAVLAAIVLKSAWTAMVARVRAGA
;
A
#
# COMPACT_ATOMS: atom_id res chain seq x y z
N MET A 1 -19.91 -25.58 -6.91
CA MET A 1 -20.15 -25.54 -5.46
C MET A 1 -20.72 -24.17 -5.13
N LYS A 2 -22.04 -24.05 -4.86
CA LYS A 2 -22.64 -22.81 -4.34
C LYS A 2 -22.34 -22.78 -2.85
N PHE A 3 -21.43 -21.93 -2.43
CA PHE A 3 -21.16 -21.69 -1.03
C PHE A 3 -22.24 -20.73 -0.49
N ASP A 4 -23.12 -21.24 0.33
CA ASP A 4 -24.07 -20.42 1.09
C ASP A 4 -23.33 -19.74 2.23
N TRP A 5 -22.88 -18.50 2.00
CA TRP A 5 -21.94 -17.82 2.87
C TRP A 5 -22.61 -17.09 4.03
N THR A 6 -23.73 -16.50 3.77
CA THR A 6 -24.58 -15.85 4.78
C THR A 6 -25.93 -15.54 4.10
N GLN A 7 -27.02 -15.76 4.76
CA GLN A 7 -28.30 -15.27 4.25
C GLN A 7 -28.25 -13.74 4.12
N GLY A 8 -27.84 -13.25 2.94
CA GLY A 8 -28.12 -11.90 2.47
C GLY A 8 -27.57 -10.73 3.30
N PHE A 9 -26.32 -10.80 3.85
CA PHE A 9 -25.73 -9.61 4.45
C PHE A 9 -25.43 -8.58 3.37
N VAL A 10 -26.18 -7.47 3.39
CA VAL A 10 -25.90 -6.30 2.55
C VAL A 10 -25.11 -5.30 3.38
N PRO A 11 -23.88 -4.96 2.97
CA PRO A 11 -23.11 -3.93 3.67
C PRO A 11 -23.89 -2.61 3.73
N PRO A 12 -23.82 -1.88 4.84
CA PRO A 12 -24.46 -0.58 4.95
C PRO A 12 -24.06 0.34 3.79
N PRO A 13 -24.96 1.16 3.24
CA PRO A 13 -24.68 2.05 2.10
C PRO A 13 -23.53 3.02 2.40
N GLU A 14 -23.35 3.40 3.65
CA GLU A 14 -22.23 4.21 4.15
C GLU A 14 -20.85 3.54 3.88
N THR A 15 -20.80 2.21 3.87
CA THR A 15 -19.54 1.46 3.61
C THR A 15 -19.00 1.78 2.22
N SER A 16 -19.84 1.87 1.19
CA SER A 16 -19.41 2.19 -0.17
C SER A 16 -18.90 3.63 -0.28
N ALA A 17 -19.56 4.58 0.38
CA ALA A 17 -19.11 5.97 0.44
C ALA A 17 -17.78 6.08 1.19
N ALA A 18 -17.65 5.40 2.32
CA ALA A 18 -16.44 5.34 3.11
C ALA A 18 -15.24 4.83 2.32
N ILE A 19 -15.42 3.73 1.58
CA ILE A 19 -14.37 3.14 0.72
C ILE A 19 -13.99 4.10 -0.41
N ARG A 20 -14.93 4.83 -1.01
CA ARG A 20 -14.61 5.80 -2.07
C ARG A 20 -13.75 6.94 -1.53
N VAL A 21 -14.13 7.51 -0.40
CA VAL A 21 -13.43 8.66 0.20
C VAL A 21 -12.04 8.30 0.71
N ILE A 22 -11.89 7.14 1.37
CA ILE A 22 -10.60 6.78 1.98
C ILE A 22 -9.55 6.31 0.96
N ARG A 23 -9.96 5.70 -0.14
CA ARG A 23 -9.07 5.06 -1.11
C ARG A 23 -7.99 6.00 -1.68
N PRO A 24 -8.28 7.21 -2.18
CA PRO A 24 -7.26 8.13 -2.66
C PRO A 24 -6.30 8.56 -1.55
N LEU A 25 -6.81 8.79 -0.33
CA LEU A 25 -5.97 9.12 0.82
C LEU A 25 -4.98 8.00 1.14
N LEU A 26 -5.43 6.74 1.18
CA LEU A 26 -4.54 5.59 1.44
C LEU A 26 -3.43 5.45 0.39
N ILE A 27 -3.73 5.75 -0.88
CA ILE A 27 -2.72 5.69 -1.94
C ILE A 27 -1.73 6.84 -1.79
N ILE A 28 -2.17 8.04 -1.44
CA ILE A 28 -1.29 9.17 -1.13
C ILE A 28 -0.39 8.82 0.06
N LEU A 29 -0.96 8.30 1.15
CA LEU A 29 -0.19 7.89 2.33
C LEU A 29 0.83 6.80 1.98
N MET A 30 0.42 5.79 1.21
CA MET A 30 1.33 4.73 0.75
C MET A 30 2.47 5.29 -0.11
N SER A 31 2.22 6.32 -0.92
CA SER A 31 3.26 6.93 -1.76
C SER A 31 4.41 7.50 -0.93
N PHE A 32 4.16 7.94 0.32
CA PHE A 32 5.22 8.38 1.22
C PHE A 32 6.24 7.28 1.54
N ALA A 33 5.85 5.99 1.49
CA ALA A 33 6.77 4.88 1.72
C ALA A 33 7.90 4.81 0.68
N HIS A 34 7.68 5.36 -0.51
CA HIS A 34 8.60 5.29 -1.65
C HIS A 34 9.48 6.51 -1.82
N PHE A 35 9.45 7.47 -0.89
CA PHE A 35 10.46 8.53 -0.84
C PHE A 35 11.78 7.95 -0.34
N GLY A 36 12.86 8.06 -1.12
CA GLY A 36 14.17 7.44 -0.91
C GLY A 36 14.97 7.80 0.36
N ILE A 37 14.30 8.19 1.41
CA ILE A 37 14.86 8.81 2.60
C ILE A 37 15.45 7.82 3.62
N LEU A 38 14.94 6.56 3.66
CA LEU A 38 15.46 5.57 4.63
C LEU A 38 16.91 5.16 4.33
N ASP A 39 17.34 5.20 3.06
CA ASP A 39 18.75 4.96 2.74
C ASP A 39 19.67 6.05 3.32
N HIS A 40 19.12 7.25 3.52
CA HIS A 40 19.84 8.34 4.18
C HIS A 40 19.82 8.20 5.71
N LEU A 41 18.70 7.75 6.30
CA LEU A 41 18.60 7.50 7.74
C LEU A 41 19.49 6.34 8.20
N SER A 42 19.65 5.28 7.37
CA SER A 42 20.59 4.20 7.65
C SER A 42 22.06 4.65 7.60
N ARG A 43 22.37 5.70 6.85
CA ARG A 43 23.71 6.32 6.80
C ARG A 43 23.96 7.38 7.88
N MET A 44 22.91 7.84 8.56
CA MET A 44 23.00 8.78 9.69
C MET A 44 23.36 8.09 11.01
N ASN A 45 24.03 6.94 10.94
CA ASN A 45 24.57 6.26 12.10
C ASN A 45 25.53 7.19 12.86
N SER A 46 25.15 7.53 14.03
CA SER A 46 25.93 7.92 15.20
C SER A 46 25.69 9.27 15.84
N ALA A 47 25.10 10.27 15.21
CA ALA A 47 24.92 11.57 15.86
C ALA A 47 23.79 12.44 15.27
N ALA A 48 22.81 11.86 14.62
CA ALA A 48 21.71 12.64 14.07
C ALA A 48 20.85 13.19 15.21
N THR A 49 21.05 14.45 15.50
CA THR A 49 20.06 15.25 16.22
C THR A 49 18.72 15.09 15.50
N LEU A 50 17.69 14.67 16.23
CA LEU A 50 16.31 14.65 15.75
C LEU A 50 15.89 16.11 15.47
N ASP A 51 16.20 16.63 14.29
CA ASP A 51 15.62 17.87 13.85
C ASP A 51 14.16 17.66 13.39
N PHE A 52 13.42 18.73 13.28
CA PHE A 52 12.00 18.67 12.91
C PHE A 52 11.80 18.03 11.53
N SER A 53 12.71 18.23 10.59
CA SER A 53 12.60 17.71 9.22
C SER A 53 12.79 16.20 9.19
N ASN A 54 13.76 15.69 9.92
CA ASN A 54 13.98 14.26 10.12
C ASN A 54 12.78 13.61 10.78
N TRP A 55 12.26 14.21 11.84
CA TRP A 55 11.07 13.73 12.52
C TRP A 55 9.86 13.68 11.57
N LEU A 56 9.60 14.75 10.82
CA LEU A 56 8.50 14.81 9.87
C LEU A 56 8.58 13.69 8.83
N MET A 57 9.77 13.43 8.32
CA MET A 57 9.97 12.41 7.32
C MET A 57 9.75 10.99 7.85
N VAL A 58 10.26 10.69 9.05
CA VAL A 58 9.99 9.41 9.70
C VAL A 58 8.52 9.29 10.10
N PHE A 59 7.87 10.37 10.53
CA PHE A 59 6.44 10.44 10.77
C PHE A 59 5.64 10.06 9.53
N LEU A 60 5.95 10.65 8.38
CA LEU A 60 5.27 10.36 7.12
C LEU A 60 5.51 8.91 6.67
N LYS A 61 6.77 8.47 6.63
CA LYS A 61 7.16 7.17 6.09
C LYS A 61 7.01 6.04 7.11
N GLY A 62 7.45 6.25 8.34
CA GLY A 62 7.42 5.24 9.39
C GLY A 62 6.07 5.11 10.10
N GLY A 63 5.22 6.14 10.03
CA GLY A 63 3.90 6.17 10.65
C GLY A 63 2.77 6.13 9.64
N LEU A 64 2.51 7.26 9.00
CA LEU A 64 1.33 7.44 8.14
C LEU A 64 1.28 6.47 6.94
N ALA A 65 2.41 6.24 6.28
CA ALA A 65 2.47 5.37 5.12
C ALA A 65 2.11 3.90 5.42
N LYS A 66 2.29 3.46 6.67
CA LYS A 66 2.04 2.07 7.09
C LYS A 66 0.57 1.66 7.06
N SER A 67 -0.36 2.61 7.02
CA SER A 67 -1.80 2.30 6.96
C SER A 67 -2.27 1.90 5.56
N GLY A 68 -1.62 2.38 4.51
CA GLY A 68 -2.12 2.30 3.12
C GLY A 68 -2.35 0.87 2.66
N VAL A 69 -1.31 0.06 2.64
CA VAL A 69 -1.36 -1.32 2.15
C VAL A 69 -2.26 -2.22 3.03
N PRO A 70 -2.12 -2.25 4.37
CA PRO A 70 -2.96 -3.11 5.20
C PRO A 70 -4.45 -2.74 5.12
N LEU A 71 -4.80 -1.45 5.14
CA LEU A 71 -6.22 -1.08 5.08
C LEU A 71 -6.83 -1.33 3.70
N LEU A 72 -6.09 -1.14 2.60
CA LEU A 72 -6.55 -1.53 1.26
C LEU A 72 -6.75 -3.04 1.15
N SER A 73 -5.89 -3.83 1.80
CA SER A 73 -6.02 -5.29 1.89
C SER A 73 -7.26 -5.70 2.68
N LEU A 74 -7.49 -5.08 3.84
CA LEU A 74 -8.66 -5.32 4.67
C LEU A 74 -9.96 -5.03 3.91
N ILE A 75 -10.06 -3.86 3.27
CA ILE A 75 -11.19 -3.48 2.42
C ILE A 75 -11.38 -4.50 1.29
N SER A 76 -10.29 -4.95 0.68
CA SER A 76 -10.33 -5.94 -0.40
C SER A 76 -10.84 -7.29 0.09
N GLY A 77 -10.41 -7.76 1.27
CA GLY A 77 -10.89 -8.98 1.90
C GLY A 77 -12.38 -8.92 2.25
N TYR A 78 -12.82 -7.79 2.80
CA TYR A 78 -14.23 -7.53 3.08
C TYR A 78 -15.10 -7.59 1.82
N LEU A 79 -14.68 -6.95 0.74
CA LEU A 79 -15.40 -6.96 -0.54
C LEU A 79 -15.23 -8.26 -1.33
N ALA A 80 -14.22 -9.08 -1.01
CA ALA A 80 -13.94 -10.33 -1.69
C ALA A 80 -15.07 -11.34 -1.48
N VAL A 81 -15.56 -11.45 -0.25
CA VAL A 81 -16.67 -12.38 0.10
C VAL A 81 -17.94 -11.97 -0.63
N LEU A 82 -18.29 -10.68 -0.58
CA LEU A 82 -19.45 -10.15 -1.33
C LEU A 82 -19.34 -10.44 -2.84
N SER A 83 -18.14 -10.28 -3.39
CA SER A 83 -17.90 -10.54 -4.82
C SER A 83 -17.96 -12.04 -5.15
N LEU A 84 -17.50 -12.90 -4.23
CA LEU A 84 -17.55 -14.35 -4.36
C LEU A 84 -19.01 -14.84 -4.39
N GLU A 85 -19.85 -14.31 -3.51
CA GLU A 85 -21.30 -14.62 -3.48
C GLU A 85 -21.98 -14.20 -4.79
N ARG A 86 -21.60 -13.04 -5.33
CA ARG A 86 -22.24 -12.47 -6.52
C ARG A 86 -21.83 -13.15 -7.82
N TYR A 87 -20.56 -13.49 -8.00
CA TYR A 87 -20.01 -13.94 -9.28
C TYR A 87 -19.56 -15.40 -9.28
N GLY A 88 -19.42 -16.03 -8.11
CA GLY A 88 -18.72 -17.29 -7.99
C GLY A 88 -17.18 -17.15 -8.13
N TYR A 89 -16.48 -18.24 -7.81
CA TYR A 89 -15.01 -18.17 -7.65
C TYR A 89 -14.25 -17.94 -8.96
N LEU A 90 -14.53 -18.72 -9.99
CA LEU A 90 -13.78 -18.63 -11.27
C LEU A 90 -13.99 -17.28 -11.97
N GLU A 91 -15.23 -16.82 -12.03
CA GLU A 91 -15.51 -15.52 -12.63
C GLU A 91 -14.87 -14.38 -11.83
N LEU A 92 -14.90 -14.48 -10.50
CA LEU A 92 -14.20 -13.53 -9.64
C LEU A 92 -12.70 -13.49 -9.96
N LEU A 93 -12.03 -14.64 -10.07
CA LEU A 93 -10.60 -14.72 -10.39
C LEU A 93 -10.28 -14.08 -11.74
N VAL A 94 -11.05 -14.37 -12.77
CA VAL A 94 -10.86 -13.78 -14.11
C VAL A 94 -11.00 -12.26 -14.06
N ARG A 95 -12.03 -11.75 -13.36
CA ARG A 95 -12.22 -10.30 -13.16
C ARG A 95 -11.06 -9.67 -12.39
N LYS A 96 -10.53 -10.35 -11.37
CA LYS A 96 -9.39 -9.87 -10.57
C LYS A 96 -8.08 -9.97 -11.34
N ALA A 97 -7.84 -11.02 -12.10
CA ALA A 97 -6.68 -11.14 -12.98
C ALA A 97 -6.60 -9.95 -13.96
N ARG A 98 -7.70 -9.62 -14.62
CA ARG A 98 -7.76 -8.46 -15.54
C ARG A 98 -7.50 -7.13 -14.85
N ARG A 99 -7.85 -6.98 -13.56
CA ARG A 99 -7.71 -5.73 -12.81
C ARG A 99 -6.41 -5.61 -12.03
N LEU A 100 -5.75 -6.72 -11.68
CA LEU A 100 -4.55 -6.74 -10.85
C LEU A 100 -3.33 -7.23 -11.63
N VAL A 101 -3.44 -8.40 -12.28
CA VAL A 101 -2.29 -9.04 -12.95
C VAL A 101 -1.94 -8.32 -14.25
N TRP A 102 -2.93 -7.95 -15.05
CA TRP A 102 -2.67 -7.25 -16.32
C TRP A 102 -1.99 -5.90 -16.14
N PRO A 103 -2.49 -4.99 -15.26
CA PRO A 103 -1.77 -3.75 -14.96
C PRO A 103 -0.40 -3.97 -14.31
N LEU A 104 -0.24 -4.99 -13.45
CA LEU A 104 1.05 -5.38 -12.89
C LEU A 104 2.09 -5.65 -13.99
N ILE A 105 1.73 -6.48 -14.98
CA ILE A 105 2.63 -6.85 -16.08
C ILE A 105 3.03 -5.61 -16.88
N TRP A 106 2.05 -4.85 -17.36
CA TRP A 106 2.32 -3.70 -18.22
C TRP A 106 3.08 -2.58 -17.54
N ALA A 107 2.71 -2.26 -16.30
CA ALA A 107 3.40 -1.20 -15.58
C ALA A 107 4.84 -1.59 -15.20
N ASN A 108 5.10 -2.87 -14.86
CA ASN A 108 6.47 -3.34 -14.65
C ASN A 108 7.29 -3.34 -15.93
N LEU A 109 6.74 -3.85 -17.05
CA LEU A 109 7.44 -3.84 -18.33
C LEU A 109 7.81 -2.42 -18.77
N LEU A 110 6.86 -1.47 -18.65
CA LEU A 110 7.15 -0.07 -18.94
C LEU A 110 8.22 0.50 -18.00
N PHE A 111 8.17 0.17 -16.72
CA PHE A 111 9.16 0.63 -15.74
C PHE A 111 10.55 0.03 -16.04
N ILE A 112 10.62 -1.23 -16.41
CA ILE A 112 11.85 -1.87 -16.84
C ILE A 112 12.44 -1.14 -18.05
N VAL A 113 11.67 -0.97 -19.11
CA VAL A 113 12.15 -0.39 -20.37
C VAL A 113 12.54 1.08 -20.22
N LEU A 114 11.75 1.88 -19.50
CA LEU A 114 11.94 3.33 -19.43
C LEU A 114 12.89 3.77 -18.30
N ILE A 115 13.03 2.98 -17.25
CA ILE A 115 13.76 3.40 -16.03
C ILE A 115 14.88 2.43 -15.68
N THR A 116 14.54 1.14 -15.42
CA THR A 116 15.51 0.24 -14.79
C THR A 116 16.60 -0.21 -15.77
N TRP A 117 16.26 -0.61 -16.99
CA TRP A 117 17.25 -0.99 -18.01
C TRP A 117 18.21 0.15 -18.33
N PRO A 118 17.76 1.35 -18.71
CA PRO A 118 18.69 2.45 -18.99
C PRO A 118 19.58 2.79 -17.78
N ALA A 119 19.04 2.69 -16.58
CA ALA A 119 19.82 2.94 -15.38
C ALA A 119 20.90 1.87 -15.14
N GLN A 120 20.57 0.58 -15.27
CA GLN A 120 21.54 -0.51 -15.15
C GLN A 120 22.57 -0.53 -16.29
N ALA A 121 22.20 -0.12 -17.50
CA ALA A 121 23.15 0.00 -18.61
C ALA A 121 24.24 1.08 -18.35
N GLN A 122 23.89 2.12 -17.57
CA GLN A 122 24.83 3.17 -17.15
C GLN A 122 25.60 2.79 -15.88
N ASN A 123 24.92 2.15 -14.93
CA ASN A 123 25.48 1.71 -13.66
C ASN A 123 24.86 0.38 -13.23
N PRO A 124 25.58 -0.75 -13.37
CA PRO A 124 25.09 -2.08 -12.99
C PRO A 124 24.70 -2.23 -11.51
N GLU A 125 25.21 -1.36 -10.63
CA GLU A 125 24.89 -1.37 -9.20
C GLU A 125 23.51 -0.79 -8.89
N VAL A 126 22.83 -0.21 -9.88
CA VAL A 126 21.44 0.23 -9.72
C VAL A 126 20.51 -0.97 -9.73
N ARG A 127 19.90 -1.28 -8.59
CA ARG A 127 19.00 -2.43 -8.41
C ARG A 127 19.66 -3.76 -8.82
N PRO A 128 20.81 -4.11 -8.23
CA PRO A 128 21.55 -5.34 -8.56
C PRO A 128 20.71 -6.61 -8.30
N ASP A 129 19.67 -6.48 -7.44
CA ASP A 129 18.70 -7.54 -7.16
C ASP A 129 17.89 -7.97 -8.39
N LEU A 130 17.69 -7.09 -9.38
CA LEU A 130 16.83 -7.39 -10.55
C LEU A 130 17.58 -8.07 -11.70
N GLN A 131 18.86 -7.78 -11.90
CA GLN A 131 19.72 -8.38 -12.94
C GLN A 131 19.08 -8.35 -14.35
N ILE A 132 18.64 -7.15 -14.79
CA ILE A 132 17.96 -6.98 -16.07
C ILE A 132 18.94 -6.72 -17.21
N HIS A 133 20.07 -6.07 -16.90
CA HIS A 133 21.14 -5.78 -17.85
C HIS A 133 22.45 -6.44 -17.41
N PRO A 134 23.20 -7.15 -18.33
CA PRO A 134 22.78 -7.53 -19.69
C PRO A 134 21.51 -8.38 -19.69
N PHE A 135 20.85 -8.51 -20.84
CA PHE A 135 19.55 -9.18 -20.93
C PHE A 135 19.54 -10.56 -20.30
N SER A 136 18.64 -10.76 -19.35
CA SER A 136 18.36 -12.02 -18.70
C SER A 136 16.85 -12.30 -18.70
N ALA A 137 16.41 -13.34 -19.39
CA ALA A 137 15.00 -13.73 -19.43
C ALA A 137 14.44 -13.99 -18.03
N LEU A 138 15.23 -14.63 -17.16
CA LEU A 138 14.84 -14.86 -15.76
C LEU A 138 14.77 -13.56 -14.97
N GLY A 139 15.74 -12.64 -15.17
CA GLY A 139 15.74 -11.31 -14.53
C GLY A 139 14.49 -10.51 -14.92
N TRP A 140 14.16 -10.47 -16.22
CA TRP A 140 12.96 -9.81 -16.72
C TRP A 140 11.66 -10.43 -16.18
N PHE A 141 11.58 -11.76 -16.14
CA PHE A 141 10.45 -12.47 -15.57
C PHE A 141 10.28 -12.12 -14.08
N GLN A 142 11.35 -12.18 -13.31
CA GLN A 142 11.32 -11.83 -11.88
C GLN A 142 10.94 -10.38 -11.64
N ALA A 143 11.53 -9.45 -12.39
CA ALA A 143 11.24 -8.02 -12.31
C ALA A 143 9.79 -7.68 -12.69
N THR A 144 9.18 -8.48 -13.60
CA THR A 144 7.80 -8.28 -14.05
C THR A 144 6.79 -8.87 -13.08
N PHE A 145 6.99 -10.12 -12.65
CA PHE A 145 6.01 -10.90 -11.90
C PHE A 145 6.26 -10.92 -10.39
N ALA A 146 7.45 -10.54 -9.95
CA ALA A 146 7.83 -10.48 -8.53
C ALA A 146 7.63 -11.80 -7.75
N PHE A 147 7.95 -12.96 -8.35
CA PHE A 147 7.75 -14.25 -7.67
C PHE A 147 8.65 -14.43 -6.45
N TYR A 148 9.95 -14.11 -6.57
CA TYR A 148 10.94 -14.26 -5.52
C TYR A 148 11.61 -12.94 -5.11
N ARG A 149 11.31 -11.86 -5.79
CA ARG A 149 11.93 -10.55 -5.60
C ARG A 149 10.89 -9.45 -5.67
N ILE A 150 11.28 -8.23 -5.28
CA ILE A 150 10.45 -7.04 -5.47
C ILE A 150 10.35 -6.76 -6.98
N PRO A 151 9.18 -6.37 -7.51
CA PRO A 151 9.04 -6.01 -8.91
C PRO A 151 9.88 -4.78 -9.27
N ALA A 152 10.12 -4.56 -10.55
CA ALA A 152 10.83 -3.37 -11.01
C ALA A 152 10.16 -2.07 -10.54
N ASN A 153 8.85 -1.98 -10.68
CA ASN A 153 8.02 -0.95 -10.06
C ASN A 153 7.59 -1.45 -8.68
N GLU A 154 8.40 -1.14 -7.68
CA GLU A 154 8.32 -1.68 -6.33
C GLU A 154 6.90 -1.71 -5.73
N PRO A 155 6.10 -0.63 -5.72
CA PRO A 155 4.75 -0.63 -5.13
C PRO A 155 3.82 -1.71 -5.67
N LEU A 156 4.09 -2.23 -6.87
CA LEU A 156 3.21 -3.19 -7.53
C LEU A 156 3.27 -4.61 -6.93
N TYR A 157 4.21 -4.90 -5.99
CA TYR A 157 4.15 -6.14 -5.22
C TYR A 157 2.77 -6.33 -4.59
N PHE A 158 2.12 -5.23 -4.19
CA PHE A 158 0.79 -5.25 -3.61
C PHE A 158 -0.27 -5.88 -4.53
N LEU A 159 -0.22 -5.62 -5.84
CA LEU A 159 -1.18 -6.21 -6.80
C LEU A 159 -1.01 -7.72 -6.89
N LYS A 160 0.24 -8.19 -6.92
CA LYS A 160 0.56 -9.63 -6.93
C LYS A 160 0.05 -10.30 -5.64
N ASP A 161 0.42 -9.74 -4.49
CA ASP A 161 0.07 -10.30 -3.19
C ASP A 161 -1.44 -10.30 -2.97
N LEU A 162 -2.11 -9.21 -3.38
CA LEU A 162 -3.56 -9.15 -3.32
C LEU A 162 -4.23 -10.18 -4.25
N PHE A 163 -3.68 -10.41 -5.46
CA PHE A 163 -4.19 -11.46 -6.34
C PHE A 163 -4.00 -12.86 -5.73
N THR A 164 -2.86 -13.11 -5.08
CA THR A 164 -2.62 -14.36 -4.34
C THR A 164 -3.63 -14.55 -3.19
N CYS A 165 -4.02 -13.46 -2.49
CA CYS A 165 -5.11 -13.53 -1.51
C CYS A 165 -6.45 -13.96 -2.15
N PHE A 166 -6.75 -13.51 -3.39
CA PHE A 166 -7.94 -13.97 -4.11
C PHE A 166 -7.85 -15.43 -4.54
N LEU A 167 -6.66 -15.94 -4.88
CA LEU A 167 -6.45 -17.38 -5.12
C LEU A 167 -6.69 -18.21 -3.86
N LEU A 168 -6.29 -17.71 -2.70
CA LEU A 168 -6.48 -18.37 -1.41
C LEU A 168 -7.86 -18.11 -0.79
N LEU A 169 -8.70 -17.28 -1.40
CA LEU A 169 -9.98 -16.86 -0.83
C LEU A 169 -10.88 -18.01 -0.37
N PRO A 170 -11.08 -19.12 -1.14
CA PRO A 170 -11.91 -20.22 -0.67
C PRO A 170 -11.39 -20.86 0.62
N LEU A 171 -10.07 -21.02 0.73
CA LEU A 171 -9.41 -21.57 1.91
C LEU A 171 -9.57 -20.62 3.11
N LEU A 172 -9.21 -19.35 2.94
CA LEU A 172 -9.31 -18.33 4.00
C LEU A 172 -10.75 -18.19 4.50
N ALA A 173 -11.69 -18.25 3.61
CA ALA A 173 -13.08 -18.15 3.93
C ALA A 173 -13.63 -19.42 4.58
N ALA A 174 -13.14 -20.61 4.24
CA ALA A 174 -13.47 -21.86 4.95
C ALA A 174 -12.94 -21.83 6.39
N VAL A 175 -11.69 -21.39 6.58
CA VAL A 175 -11.08 -21.22 7.90
C VAL A 175 -11.87 -20.21 8.74
N ALA A 176 -12.35 -19.11 8.16
CA ALA A 176 -13.13 -18.07 8.83
C ALA A 176 -14.42 -18.57 9.49
N ARG A 177 -14.93 -19.74 9.10
CA ARG A 177 -16.14 -20.35 9.68
C ARG A 177 -15.88 -21.14 10.96
N VAL A 178 -14.64 -21.51 11.22
CA VAL A 178 -14.27 -22.37 12.35
C VAL A 178 -13.74 -21.53 13.50
N LYS A 179 -14.57 -21.28 14.52
CA LYS A 179 -14.30 -20.31 15.60
C LYS A 179 -12.90 -20.45 16.25
N TYR A 180 -12.52 -21.65 16.66
CA TYR A 180 -11.23 -21.88 17.32
C TYR A 180 -10.04 -21.77 16.36
N LEU A 181 -10.23 -22.22 15.12
CA LEU A 181 -9.22 -22.11 14.08
C LEU A 181 -8.93 -20.65 13.72
N ASN A 182 -9.96 -19.79 13.75
CA ASN A 182 -9.81 -18.35 13.54
C ASN A 182 -8.82 -17.72 14.51
N VAL A 183 -8.95 -18.04 15.80
CA VAL A 183 -8.07 -17.49 16.83
C VAL A 183 -6.63 -17.94 16.60
N ALA A 184 -6.44 -19.24 16.35
CA ALA A 184 -5.12 -19.80 16.07
C ALA A 184 -4.47 -19.17 14.82
N VAL A 185 -5.26 -19.01 13.74
CA VAL A 185 -4.78 -18.41 12.49
C VAL A 185 -4.47 -16.91 12.65
N ILE A 186 -5.29 -16.15 13.39
CA ILE A 186 -5.01 -14.73 13.68
C ILE A 186 -3.70 -14.60 14.46
N ILE A 187 -3.51 -15.38 15.53
CA ILE A 187 -2.28 -15.36 16.34
C ILE A 187 -1.08 -15.74 15.47
N TRP A 188 -1.18 -16.81 14.69
CA TRP A 188 -0.11 -17.27 13.81
C TRP A 188 0.24 -16.21 12.74
N MET A 189 -0.76 -15.62 12.09
CA MET A 189 -0.53 -14.56 11.09
C MET A 189 0.08 -13.30 11.72
N ALA A 190 -0.40 -12.88 12.90
CA ALA A 190 0.17 -11.74 13.62
C ALA A 190 1.64 -12.00 13.99
N TRP A 191 1.95 -13.19 14.50
CA TRP A 191 3.32 -13.60 14.78
C TRP A 191 4.20 -13.57 13.52
N LYS A 192 3.69 -14.07 12.38
CA LYS A 192 4.40 -13.98 11.09
C LYS A 192 4.58 -12.53 10.62
N CYS A 193 3.62 -11.65 10.83
CA CYS A 193 3.76 -10.23 10.51
C CYS A 193 4.87 -9.57 11.34
N ILE A 194 5.02 -9.94 12.61
CA ILE A 194 6.06 -9.38 13.47
C ILE A 194 7.45 -9.86 13.03
N TYR A 195 7.64 -11.16 12.83
CA TYR A 195 8.98 -11.74 12.67
C TYR A 195 9.45 -11.91 11.22
N LEU A 196 8.55 -12.14 10.27
CA LEU A 196 8.94 -12.36 8.86
C LEU A 196 8.96 -11.09 8.01
N GLU A 197 8.16 -10.08 8.33
CA GLU A 197 8.23 -8.82 7.60
C GLU A 197 9.54 -8.07 7.83
N SER A 198 10.13 -8.25 9.00
CA SER A 198 11.46 -7.70 9.26
C SER A 198 12.57 -8.37 8.46
N ALA A 199 12.41 -9.65 8.12
CA ALA A 199 13.33 -10.35 7.24
C ALA A 199 13.37 -9.72 5.84
N PHE A 200 12.29 -9.07 5.41
CA PHE A 200 12.22 -8.29 4.18
C PHE A 200 13.20 -7.09 4.17
N PHE A 201 13.38 -6.43 5.31
CA PHE A 201 14.34 -5.33 5.46
C PHE A 201 15.80 -5.81 5.61
N PHE A 202 16.02 -7.08 5.93
CA PHE A 202 17.35 -7.64 6.21
C PHE A 202 17.83 -8.65 5.16
N GLU A 203 17.40 -8.51 3.91
CA GLU A 203 17.85 -9.29 2.75
C GLU A 203 17.58 -10.80 2.77
N ILE A 204 16.95 -11.32 3.79
CA ILE A 204 16.55 -12.71 3.84
C ILE A 204 15.14 -12.81 3.25
N TYR A 205 15.06 -12.95 1.91
CA TYR A 205 13.82 -13.36 1.27
C TYR A 205 13.57 -14.85 1.61
N PRO A 206 12.69 -15.16 2.56
CA PRO A 206 12.20 -16.52 2.64
C PRO A 206 11.43 -16.80 1.33
N LEU A 207 11.42 -18.05 0.90
CA LEU A 207 10.72 -18.60 -0.27
C LEU A 207 9.18 -18.36 -0.30
N TRP A 208 8.70 -17.21 0.19
CA TRP A 208 7.29 -16.94 0.41
C TRP A 208 6.76 -15.98 -0.63
N PHE A 209 5.76 -16.44 -1.36
CA PHE A 209 5.11 -15.77 -2.47
C PHE A 209 4.42 -14.45 -2.12
N MET A 210 4.27 -14.07 -0.84
CA MET A 210 3.50 -12.89 -0.45
C MET A 210 3.85 -12.38 0.95
N ARG A 211 3.53 -11.12 1.19
CA ARG A 211 3.68 -10.44 2.48
C ARG A 211 2.56 -10.84 3.43
N PHE A 212 2.92 -11.17 4.66
CA PHE A 212 1.96 -11.62 5.67
C PHE A 212 1.04 -10.51 6.17
N ASP A 213 1.46 -9.24 6.19
CA ASP A 213 0.60 -8.12 6.56
C ASP A 213 -0.60 -7.96 5.61
N ILE A 214 -0.39 -8.22 4.31
CA ILE A 214 -1.44 -8.18 3.29
C ILE A 214 -2.46 -9.30 3.54
N VAL A 215 -1.97 -10.53 3.74
CA VAL A 215 -2.84 -11.70 4.00
C VAL A 215 -3.59 -11.55 5.30
N PHE A 216 -2.91 -11.13 6.36
CA PHE A 216 -3.50 -10.90 7.67
C PHE A 216 -4.63 -9.87 7.60
N ALA A 217 -4.35 -8.70 7.02
CA ALA A 217 -5.35 -7.65 6.88
C ALA A 217 -6.53 -8.08 5.97
N PHE A 218 -6.24 -8.79 4.87
CA PHE A 218 -7.27 -9.36 3.99
C PHE A 218 -8.15 -10.37 4.74
N TYR A 219 -7.55 -11.24 5.55
CA TYR A 219 -8.27 -12.20 6.38
C TYR A 219 -9.14 -11.52 7.43
N VAL A 220 -8.63 -10.48 8.10
CA VAL A 220 -9.44 -9.67 9.02
C VAL A 220 -10.65 -9.06 8.29
N GLY A 221 -10.48 -8.60 7.05
CA GLY A 221 -11.58 -8.13 6.21
C GLY A 221 -12.65 -9.21 5.97
N ILE A 222 -12.24 -10.46 5.67
CA ILE A 222 -13.15 -11.61 5.55
C ILE A 222 -13.93 -11.84 6.86
N LEU A 223 -13.24 -11.79 8.00
CA LEU A 223 -13.87 -11.97 9.31
C LEU A 223 -14.88 -10.90 9.64
N LEU A 224 -14.59 -9.63 9.37
CA LEU A 224 -15.52 -8.52 9.56
C LEU A 224 -16.81 -8.71 8.75
N TYR A 225 -16.67 -9.15 7.49
CA TYR A 225 -17.83 -9.51 6.68
C TYR A 225 -18.62 -10.69 7.27
N HIS A 226 -17.91 -11.76 7.64
CA HIS A 226 -18.51 -12.96 8.23
C HIS A 226 -19.27 -12.67 9.54
N TRP A 227 -18.74 -11.77 10.36
CA TRP A 227 -19.40 -11.32 11.60
C TRP A 227 -20.46 -10.24 11.37
N LYS A 228 -20.79 -9.94 10.10
CA LYS A 228 -21.79 -8.92 9.71
C LYS A 228 -21.47 -7.54 10.30
N ARG A 229 -20.19 -7.20 10.41
CA ARG A 229 -19.72 -5.91 10.92
C ARG A 229 -19.50 -4.95 9.75
N GLY A 230 -20.00 -3.73 9.89
CA GLY A 230 -19.66 -2.64 8.97
C GLY A 230 -18.21 -2.17 9.15
N LEU A 231 -17.69 -1.48 8.14
CA LEU A 231 -16.37 -0.83 8.22
C LEU A 231 -16.44 0.57 8.85
N VAL A 232 -17.62 1.09 9.13
CA VAL A 232 -17.84 2.43 9.70
C VAL A 232 -18.11 2.31 11.19
N ILE A 233 -17.31 3.02 12.00
CA ILE A 233 -17.47 3.08 13.46
C ILE A 233 -18.47 4.18 13.80
N ASN A 234 -19.49 3.82 14.59
CA ASN A 234 -20.63 4.70 14.86
C ASN A 234 -20.44 5.71 16.03
N SER A 235 -19.29 5.68 16.68
CA SER A 235 -19.01 6.54 17.84
C SER A 235 -17.99 7.63 17.50
N THR A 236 -18.40 8.90 17.50
CA THR A 236 -17.51 10.03 17.26
C THR A 236 -16.38 10.15 18.29
N PRO A 237 -16.61 10.00 19.61
CA PRO A 237 -15.52 10.01 20.58
C PRO A 237 -14.50 8.88 20.38
N VAL A 238 -14.97 7.67 20.06
CA VAL A 238 -14.08 6.53 19.74
C VAL A 238 -13.26 6.83 18.50
N ASN A 239 -13.88 7.37 17.45
CA ASN A 239 -13.16 7.75 16.23
C ASN A 239 -12.10 8.83 16.50
N ALA A 240 -12.43 9.86 17.26
CA ALA A 240 -11.47 10.90 17.63
C ALA A 240 -10.30 10.31 18.44
N GLY A 241 -10.59 9.43 19.42
CA GLY A 241 -9.57 8.74 20.20
C GLY A 241 -8.64 7.87 19.35
N LEU A 242 -9.18 7.11 18.39
CA LEU A 242 -8.39 6.27 17.49
C LEU A 242 -7.54 7.09 16.51
N VAL A 243 -8.05 8.21 15.99
CA VAL A 243 -7.26 9.12 15.15
C VAL A 243 -6.13 9.76 15.98
N SER A 244 -6.42 10.17 17.22
CA SER A 244 -5.39 10.71 18.11
C SER A 244 -4.31 9.66 18.43
N LEU A 245 -4.71 8.42 18.71
CA LEU A 245 -3.78 7.30 18.95
C LEU A 245 -2.91 7.03 17.71
N PHE A 246 -3.49 7.09 16.52
CA PHE A 246 -2.77 6.94 15.26
C PHE A 246 -1.72 8.04 15.07
N LEU A 247 -2.08 9.29 15.26
CA LEU A 247 -1.16 10.41 15.14
C LEU A 247 -0.05 10.34 16.20
N PHE A 248 -0.41 10.01 17.44
CA PHE A 248 0.54 9.82 18.54
C PHE A 248 1.50 8.67 18.25
N SER A 249 0.99 7.48 17.87
CA SER A 249 1.85 6.33 17.55
C SER A 249 2.76 6.57 16.35
N SER A 250 2.27 7.32 15.35
CA SER A 250 3.09 7.70 14.19
C SER A 250 4.17 8.71 14.57
N GLY A 251 3.87 9.65 15.46
CA GLY A 251 4.84 10.62 15.99
C GLY A 251 5.92 9.98 16.86
N THR A 252 5.52 9.04 17.73
CA THR A 252 6.46 8.29 18.58
C THR A 252 7.28 7.29 17.77
N ALA A 253 6.74 6.71 16.69
CA ALA A 253 7.49 5.83 15.81
C ALA A 253 8.75 6.51 15.25
N ALA A 254 8.69 7.80 14.99
CA ALA A 254 9.85 8.57 14.53
C ALA A 254 10.98 8.59 15.57
N VAL A 255 10.63 8.81 16.83
CA VAL A 255 11.61 8.81 17.95
C VAL A 255 12.15 7.40 18.18
N VAL A 256 11.25 6.42 18.21
CA VAL A 256 11.59 5.02 18.43
C VAL A 256 12.48 4.46 17.31
N TYR A 257 12.24 4.86 16.06
CA TYR A 257 13.04 4.42 14.91
C TYR A 257 14.51 4.83 15.06
N VAL A 258 14.77 6.02 15.55
CA VAL A 258 16.14 6.51 15.79
C VAL A 258 16.78 5.81 16.98
N LEU A 259 16.03 5.62 18.08
CA LEU A 259 16.56 5.03 19.32
C LEU A 259 16.79 3.51 19.21
N LEU A 260 15.95 2.81 18.44
CA LEU A 260 15.98 1.35 18.31
C LEU A 260 16.62 0.85 17.00
N ALA A 261 17.25 1.73 16.23
CA ALA A 261 18.00 1.33 15.02
C ALA A 261 19.22 0.44 15.34
N GLN A 262 19.56 0.28 16.62
CA GLN A 262 20.66 -0.57 17.08
C GLN A 262 20.25 -2.06 17.02
N PRO A 263 21.17 -2.96 16.59
CA PRO A 263 20.90 -4.41 16.46
C PRO A 263 20.38 -5.08 17.74
N GLU A 264 20.81 -4.58 18.90
CA GLU A 264 20.44 -5.09 20.23
C GLU A 264 18.96 -4.87 20.58
N HIS A 265 18.29 -3.89 19.93
CA HIS A 265 16.88 -3.58 20.18
C HIS A 265 15.93 -4.13 19.10
N ARG A 266 16.44 -5.02 18.24
CA ARG A 266 15.70 -5.52 17.07
C ARG A 266 14.31 -6.08 17.43
N GLU A 267 14.21 -6.92 18.45
CA GLU A 267 12.92 -7.52 18.81
C GLU A 267 11.90 -6.47 19.26
N LEU A 268 12.33 -5.54 20.11
CA LEU A 268 11.47 -4.44 20.56
C LEU A 268 11.00 -3.59 19.36
N PHE A 269 11.90 -3.31 18.43
CA PHE A 269 11.58 -2.60 17.19
C PHE A 269 10.47 -3.30 16.39
N LEU A 270 10.53 -4.64 16.22
CA LEU A 270 9.54 -5.40 15.46
C LEU A 270 8.14 -5.32 16.09
N TRP A 271 8.06 -5.48 17.40
CA TRP A 271 6.79 -5.36 18.13
C TRP A 271 6.20 -3.96 18.00
N LEU A 272 7.02 -2.93 18.17
CA LEU A 272 6.58 -1.54 18.04
C LEU A 272 6.13 -1.21 16.60
N ASP A 273 6.85 -1.69 15.59
CA ASP A 273 6.46 -1.55 14.19
C ASP A 273 5.08 -2.15 13.91
N PHE A 274 4.84 -3.35 14.44
CA PHE A 274 3.53 -4.00 14.32
C PHE A 274 2.42 -3.22 15.03
N VAL A 275 2.68 -2.72 16.24
CA VAL A 275 1.72 -1.89 16.99
C VAL A 275 1.41 -0.60 16.24
N VAL A 276 2.41 0.09 15.70
CA VAL A 276 2.22 1.29 14.89
C VAL A 276 1.36 1.00 13.65
N LYS A 277 1.60 -0.12 12.96
CA LYS A 277 0.77 -0.56 11.84
C LYS A 277 -0.70 -0.76 12.25
N LEU A 278 -0.95 -1.44 13.38
CA LEU A 278 -2.31 -1.64 13.89
C LEU A 278 -2.99 -0.31 14.22
N CYS A 279 -2.30 0.58 14.94
CA CYS A 279 -2.81 1.92 15.27
C CYS A 279 -3.12 2.72 13.99
N SER A 280 -2.25 2.62 12.97
CA SER A 280 -2.42 3.28 11.68
C SER A 280 -3.67 2.78 10.94
N VAL A 281 -3.91 1.48 10.91
CA VAL A 281 -5.10 0.89 10.29
C VAL A 281 -6.36 1.31 11.02
N LEU A 282 -6.38 1.20 12.36
CA LEU A 282 -7.53 1.58 13.18
C LEU A 282 -7.83 3.08 13.08
N GLY A 283 -6.79 3.93 13.11
CA GLY A 283 -6.93 5.37 12.95
C GLY A 283 -7.46 5.76 11.57
N CYS A 284 -7.02 5.08 10.50
CA CYS A 284 -7.56 5.32 9.16
C CYS A 284 -9.00 4.81 9.00
N VAL A 285 -9.40 3.72 9.67
CA VAL A 285 -10.81 3.29 9.73
C VAL A 285 -11.67 4.33 10.47
N ALA A 286 -11.14 4.87 11.56
CA ALA A 286 -11.80 5.94 12.31
C ALA A 286 -11.91 7.24 11.49
N LEU A 287 -10.84 7.63 10.80
CA LEU A 287 -10.82 8.79 9.91
C LEU A 287 -11.82 8.62 8.75
N MET A 288 -11.86 7.44 8.13
CA MET A 288 -12.84 7.08 7.12
C MET A 288 -14.26 7.28 7.65
N SER A 289 -14.52 6.82 8.88
CA SER A 289 -15.82 6.93 9.54
C SER A 289 -16.22 8.40 9.81
N LEU A 290 -15.27 9.23 10.26
CA LEU A 290 -15.47 10.66 10.46
C LEU A 290 -15.78 11.40 9.15
N LEU A 291 -15.00 11.11 8.09
CA LEU A 291 -15.15 11.76 6.78
C LEU A 291 -16.50 11.50 6.13
N VAL A 292 -17.10 10.32 6.37
CA VAL A 292 -18.42 9.98 5.83
C VAL A 292 -19.54 10.59 6.67
N ARG A 293 -19.37 10.65 7.99
CA ARG A 293 -20.40 11.19 8.90
C ARG A 293 -20.44 12.71 8.93
N HIS A 294 -19.29 13.32 8.70
CA HIS A 294 -19.16 14.78 8.67
C HIS A 294 -18.65 15.20 7.27
N PRO A 295 -19.52 15.10 6.24
CA PRO A 295 -19.11 15.44 4.89
C PRO A 295 -18.75 16.94 4.83
N GLY A 296 -17.59 17.22 4.27
CA GLY A 296 -17.06 18.57 4.16
C GLY A 296 -16.18 18.70 2.89
N ARG A 297 -15.43 19.79 2.78
CA ARG A 297 -14.57 20.05 1.62
C ARG A 297 -13.55 18.95 1.38
N ILE A 298 -12.97 18.39 2.46
CA ILE A 298 -11.97 17.33 2.38
C ILE A 298 -12.59 16.03 1.84
N SER A 299 -13.72 15.59 2.37
CA SER A 299 -14.41 14.40 1.88
C SER A 299 -14.88 14.57 0.44
N GLY A 300 -15.34 15.75 0.04
CA GLY A 300 -15.69 16.09 -1.34
C GLY A 300 -14.48 16.02 -2.28
N LEU A 301 -13.32 16.54 -1.88
CA LEU A 301 -12.09 16.46 -2.64
C LEU A 301 -11.63 15.00 -2.80
N LEU A 302 -11.66 14.21 -1.72
CA LEU A 302 -11.27 12.80 -1.76
C LEU A 302 -12.23 11.96 -2.62
N ASP A 303 -13.55 12.23 -2.55
CA ASP A 303 -14.52 11.56 -3.42
C ASP A 303 -14.28 11.90 -4.90
N TRP A 304 -13.99 13.17 -5.22
CA TRP A 304 -13.59 13.61 -6.55
C TRP A 304 -12.29 12.95 -7.04
N LEU A 305 -11.31 12.75 -6.17
CA LEU A 305 -10.05 12.06 -6.50
C LEU A 305 -10.21 10.54 -6.67
N SER A 306 -11.28 9.94 -6.16
CA SER A 306 -11.46 8.49 -6.11
C SER A 306 -11.33 7.78 -7.47
N PRO A 307 -11.84 8.30 -8.61
CA PRO A 307 -11.65 7.70 -9.93
C PRO A 307 -10.19 7.65 -10.40
N PHE A 308 -9.34 8.53 -9.89
CA PHE A 308 -7.93 8.67 -10.28
C PHE A 308 -6.99 7.86 -9.37
N ALA A 309 -7.47 7.40 -8.22
CA ALA A 309 -6.68 6.74 -7.19
C ALA A 309 -5.90 5.52 -7.73
N TYR A 310 -6.53 4.69 -8.55
CA TYR A 310 -5.85 3.51 -9.12
C TYR A 310 -4.78 3.89 -10.15
N THR A 311 -5.00 4.91 -10.96
CA THR A 311 -3.99 5.43 -11.89
C THR A 311 -2.82 6.02 -11.11
N LEU A 312 -3.08 6.79 -10.06
CA LEU A 312 -2.06 7.31 -9.15
C LEU A 312 -1.21 6.17 -8.57
N PHE A 313 -1.86 5.09 -8.10
CA PHE A 313 -1.15 3.92 -7.59
C PHE A 313 -0.20 3.30 -8.61
N LEU A 314 -0.60 3.17 -9.87
CA LEU A 314 0.23 2.57 -10.92
C LEU A 314 1.39 3.46 -11.36
N THR A 315 1.23 4.78 -11.29
CA THR A 315 2.13 5.75 -11.95
C THR A 315 3.00 6.55 -11.01
N HIS A 316 2.70 6.62 -9.69
CA HIS A 316 3.42 7.51 -8.78
C HIS A 316 4.94 7.28 -8.78
N LEU A 317 5.42 6.03 -8.82
CA LEU A 317 6.86 5.77 -8.82
C LEU A 317 7.55 6.22 -10.12
N PHE A 318 6.85 6.13 -11.27
CA PHE A 318 7.35 6.73 -12.52
C PHE A 318 7.54 8.23 -12.36
N ILE A 319 6.49 8.90 -11.86
CA ILE A 319 6.51 10.35 -11.70
C ILE A 319 7.56 10.77 -10.68
N PHE A 320 7.68 10.03 -9.57
CA PHE A 320 8.70 10.28 -8.56
C PHE A 320 10.11 10.18 -9.15
N THR A 321 10.38 9.16 -9.94
CA THR A 321 11.67 8.96 -10.58
C THR A 321 12.01 10.10 -11.57
N PHE A 322 11.05 10.46 -12.43
CA PHE A 322 11.26 11.57 -13.39
C PHE A 322 11.36 12.91 -12.69
N PHE A 323 10.51 13.17 -11.68
CA PHE A 323 10.53 14.40 -10.90
C PHE A 323 11.86 14.55 -10.17
N THR A 324 12.35 13.48 -9.51
CA THR A 324 13.64 13.50 -8.83
C THR A 324 14.78 13.81 -9.79
N ARG A 325 14.80 13.19 -10.97
CA ARG A 325 15.83 13.50 -12.00
C ARG A 325 15.78 14.94 -12.47
N ALA A 326 14.58 15.45 -12.74
CA ALA A 326 14.39 16.84 -13.14
C ALA A 326 14.80 17.82 -12.03
N TRP A 327 14.39 17.54 -10.79
CA TRP A 327 14.77 18.35 -9.63
C TRP A 327 16.29 18.38 -9.44
N THR A 328 16.93 17.21 -9.45
CA THR A 328 18.38 17.09 -9.27
C THR A 328 19.14 17.81 -10.38
N GLY A 329 18.65 17.77 -11.61
CA GLY A 329 19.24 18.50 -12.74
C GLY A 329 19.11 20.01 -12.65
N LEU A 330 18.07 20.54 -12.01
CA LEU A 330 17.80 21.97 -11.90
C LEU A 330 18.33 22.59 -10.59
N PHE A 331 18.22 21.88 -9.49
CA PHE A 331 18.44 22.39 -8.14
C PHE A 331 19.51 21.62 -7.35
N GLY A 332 20.09 20.57 -7.92
CA GLY A 332 20.98 19.67 -7.22
C GLY A 332 20.24 18.57 -6.45
N ALA A 333 20.99 17.76 -5.67
CA ALA A 333 20.41 16.72 -4.83
C ALA A 333 19.42 17.33 -3.82
N PRO A 334 18.22 16.75 -3.66
CA PRO A 334 17.24 17.33 -2.73
C PRO A 334 17.77 17.27 -1.30
N GLU A 335 17.87 18.42 -0.67
CA GLU A 335 18.15 18.52 0.76
C GLU A 335 16.87 18.23 1.52
N PHE A 336 16.74 16.99 2.01
CA PHE A 336 15.53 16.56 2.72
C PHE A 336 15.32 17.22 4.09
N PHE A 337 16.31 17.98 4.56
CA PHE A 337 16.38 18.58 5.88
C PHE A 337 16.15 20.08 5.80
N GLY A 338 14.92 20.51 5.55
CA GLY A 338 14.58 21.92 5.50
C GLY A 338 13.33 22.22 4.68
N VAL A 339 13.07 23.51 4.46
CA VAL A 339 11.92 23.97 3.67
C VAL A 339 11.98 23.42 2.23
N SER A 340 13.18 23.30 1.66
CA SER A 340 13.42 22.73 0.33
C SER A 340 12.96 21.27 0.24
N GLY A 341 13.21 20.45 1.27
CA GLY A 341 12.76 19.06 1.32
C GLY A 341 11.25 18.93 1.41
N VAL A 342 10.59 19.74 2.24
CA VAL A 342 9.13 19.79 2.32
C VAL A 342 8.53 20.21 0.98
N LEU A 343 9.09 21.24 0.36
CA LEU A 343 8.64 21.73 -0.96
C LEU A 343 8.81 20.64 -2.03
N TYR A 344 9.97 19.97 -2.06
CA TYR A 344 10.24 18.86 -2.96
C TYR A 344 9.16 17.75 -2.84
N ILE A 345 8.84 17.32 -1.63
CA ILE A 345 7.84 16.26 -1.39
C ILE A 345 6.45 16.71 -1.83
N VAL A 346 6.04 17.92 -1.46
CA VAL A 346 4.73 18.47 -1.83
C VAL A 346 4.62 18.56 -3.36
N MET A 347 5.62 19.11 -4.03
CA MET A 347 5.61 19.26 -5.49
C MET A 347 5.62 17.89 -6.19
N MET A 348 6.35 16.91 -5.67
CA MET A 348 6.40 15.56 -6.21
C MET A 348 5.03 14.87 -6.08
N LEU A 349 4.35 14.98 -4.93
CA LEU A 349 3.00 14.44 -4.74
C LEU A 349 1.97 15.13 -5.64
N VAL A 350 2.01 16.45 -5.71
CA VAL A 350 1.12 17.22 -6.59
C VAL A 350 1.32 16.80 -8.04
N SER A 351 2.58 16.67 -8.49
CA SER A 351 2.91 16.21 -9.83
C SER A 351 2.35 14.80 -10.12
N ALA A 352 2.46 13.87 -9.17
CA ALA A 352 1.92 12.52 -9.33
C ALA A 352 0.38 12.52 -9.41
N VAL A 353 -0.30 13.32 -8.60
CA VAL A 353 -1.76 13.46 -8.64
C VAL A 353 -2.20 14.09 -9.98
N LEU A 354 -1.57 15.17 -10.42
CA LEU A 354 -1.87 15.82 -11.70
C LEU A 354 -1.64 14.88 -12.88
N ALA A 355 -0.52 14.15 -12.89
CA ALA A 355 -0.24 13.14 -13.92
C ALA A 355 -1.31 12.05 -13.96
N ALA A 356 -1.74 11.54 -12.80
CA ALA A 356 -2.81 10.54 -12.71
C ALA A 356 -4.14 11.06 -13.29
N ILE A 357 -4.49 12.32 -13.01
CA ILE A 357 -5.70 12.98 -13.55
C ILE A 357 -5.59 13.09 -15.07
N VAL A 358 -4.47 13.61 -15.60
CA VAL A 358 -4.25 13.78 -17.04
C VAL A 358 -4.29 12.45 -17.77
N LEU A 359 -3.55 11.45 -17.30
CA LEU A 359 -3.48 10.13 -17.92
C LEU A 359 -4.84 9.44 -17.93
N LYS A 360 -5.57 9.48 -16.82
CA LYS A 360 -6.91 8.88 -16.74
C LYS A 360 -7.91 9.60 -17.64
N SER A 361 -7.87 10.93 -17.70
CA SER A 361 -8.76 11.72 -18.54
C SER A 361 -8.48 11.49 -20.03
N ALA A 362 -7.19 11.49 -20.41
CA ALA A 362 -6.77 11.19 -21.79
C ALA A 362 -7.20 9.77 -22.22
N TRP A 363 -6.99 8.78 -21.36
CA TRP A 363 -7.45 7.41 -21.61
C TRP A 363 -8.96 7.34 -21.81
N THR A 364 -9.72 7.99 -20.93
CA THR A 364 -11.20 7.99 -21.03
C THR A 364 -11.67 8.64 -22.34
N ALA A 365 -11.06 9.78 -22.72
CA ALA A 365 -11.36 10.47 -23.97
C ALA A 365 -11.01 9.61 -25.22
N MET A 366 -9.86 8.92 -25.18
CA MET A 366 -9.45 8.01 -26.26
C MET A 366 -10.45 6.86 -26.44
N VAL A 367 -10.83 6.19 -25.35
CA VAL A 367 -11.79 5.09 -25.38
C VAL A 367 -13.17 5.56 -25.88
N ALA A 368 -13.60 6.76 -25.48
CA ALA A 368 -14.86 7.34 -25.98
C ALA A 368 -14.83 7.58 -27.48
N ARG A 369 -13.72 8.11 -28.02
CA ARG A 369 -13.54 8.32 -29.48
C ARG A 369 -13.56 7.01 -30.27
N VAL A 370 -12.86 5.99 -29.79
CA VAL A 370 -12.85 4.66 -30.43
C VAL A 370 -14.26 4.06 -30.48
N ARG A 371 -15.04 4.20 -29.41
CA ARG A 371 -16.43 3.70 -29.36
C ARG A 371 -17.41 4.51 -30.21
N ALA A 372 -17.15 5.79 -30.42
CA ALA A 372 -18.00 6.66 -31.24
C ALA A 372 -17.70 6.52 -32.77
N GLY A 373 -16.52 6.01 -33.12
CA GLY A 373 -16.11 5.77 -34.49
C GLY A 373 -16.29 4.32 -34.98
N ALA A 374 -16.69 3.41 -34.07
CA ALA A 374 -17.09 2.03 -34.37
C ALA A 374 -18.62 1.91 -34.36
#